data_3742acc6e9f98745df935169eda911a5
#
_entry.id   3742acc6e9f98745df935169eda911a5
#
_cell.length_a   1.000
_cell.length_b   1.000
_cell.length_c   1.000
_cell.angle_alpha   90.00
_cell.angle_beta   90.00
_cell.angle_gamma   90.00
#
_symmetry.space_group_name_H-M   'P 1'
#
loop_
_entity.id
_entity.type
_entity.pdbx_description
1 polymer ?
#
loop_
_entity_poly.entity_id
_entity_poly.type
_entity_poly.pdbx_seq_one_letter_code
_entity_poly.pdbx_strand_id
1 'polypeptide(L)'
;NILKHNILQNLSANGVQCVDSISVLEYTQEKPWAIVKLALASHRTAGKHAAEMATQTIMGTPVKILEYSGDWARVQGPDEYISYVPSNSLHKITQIEFDQWRKSKRYIVTSYQTRLVEEPNSDKTVTDLVMGNILQLVADEGAFVKLTTPDGREGYVSKEEVKPLETWADQTFDAEFITKVAHRLMG
;
A
#
# COMPACT_ATOMS: atom_id res chain seq x y z
N ASN A 1 7.27 -28.27 -5.03
CA ASN A 1 5.84 -28.07 -5.27
C ASN A 1 5.23 -29.40 -5.72
N ILE A 2 4.59 -30.10 -4.78
CA ILE A 2 4.09 -31.47 -4.92
C ILE A 2 3.10 -31.56 -6.11
N LEU A 3 2.21 -30.59 -6.28
CA LEU A 3 1.20 -30.62 -7.32
C LEU A 3 1.81 -30.58 -8.74
N LYS A 4 2.75 -29.67 -8.97
CA LYS A 4 3.47 -29.57 -10.25
C LYS A 4 4.20 -30.89 -10.58
N HIS A 5 4.91 -31.43 -9.60
CA HIS A 5 5.64 -32.68 -9.76
C HIS A 5 4.71 -33.85 -10.12
N ASN A 6 3.58 -33.98 -9.42
CA ASN A 6 2.59 -35.04 -9.68
C ASN A 6 1.95 -34.91 -11.08
N ILE A 7 1.66 -33.67 -11.53
CA ILE A 7 1.12 -33.44 -12.87
C ILE A 7 2.13 -33.90 -13.93
N LEU A 8 3.40 -33.47 -13.81
CA LEU A 8 4.42 -33.84 -14.77
C LEU A 8 4.71 -35.35 -14.79
N GLN A 9 4.72 -36.01 -13.65
CA GLN A 9 4.86 -37.46 -13.56
C GLN A 9 3.69 -38.18 -14.23
N ASN A 10 2.45 -37.76 -13.99
CA ASN A 10 1.28 -38.36 -14.63
C ASN A 10 1.29 -38.21 -16.14
N LEU A 11 1.68 -37.04 -16.67
CA LEU A 11 1.80 -36.79 -18.09
C LEU A 11 2.86 -37.71 -18.71
N SER A 12 4.02 -37.80 -18.08
CA SER A 12 5.12 -38.68 -18.53
C SER A 12 4.75 -40.15 -18.50
N ALA A 13 4.07 -40.63 -17.45
CA ALA A 13 3.59 -41.99 -17.31
C ALA A 13 2.58 -42.40 -18.39
N ASN A 14 1.83 -41.44 -18.94
CA ASN A 14 0.90 -41.65 -20.03
C ASN A 14 1.52 -41.39 -21.44
N GLY A 15 2.84 -41.26 -21.51
CA GLY A 15 3.55 -41.06 -22.77
C GLY A 15 3.40 -39.68 -23.41
N VAL A 16 2.88 -38.69 -22.66
CA VAL A 16 2.73 -37.30 -23.10
C VAL A 16 4.04 -36.56 -22.95
N GLN A 17 4.66 -36.17 -24.06
CA GLN A 17 5.79 -35.23 -24.03
C GLN A 17 5.27 -33.82 -23.87
N CYS A 18 5.68 -33.14 -22.80
CA CYS A 18 5.31 -31.75 -22.55
C CYS A 18 6.55 -30.91 -22.21
N VAL A 19 6.52 -29.65 -22.58
CA VAL A 19 7.47 -28.63 -22.12
C VAL A 19 6.91 -28.00 -20.84
N ASP A 20 7.69 -28.09 -19.78
CA ASP A 20 7.29 -27.49 -18.51
C ASP A 20 7.44 -25.97 -18.55
N SER A 21 6.33 -25.25 -18.73
CA SER A 21 6.25 -23.80 -18.67
C SER A 21 5.54 -23.30 -17.41
N ILE A 22 5.31 -24.18 -16.42
CA ILE A 22 4.63 -23.82 -15.18
C ILE A 22 5.62 -23.05 -14.28
N SER A 23 5.43 -21.74 -14.14
CA SER A 23 6.08 -20.95 -13.11
C SER A 23 5.29 -21.06 -11.81
N VAL A 24 5.95 -21.50 -10.74
CA VAL A 24 5.36 -21.50 -9.42
C VAL A 24 5.58 -20.11 -8.83
N LEU A 25 4.50 -19.40 -8.53
CA LEU A 25 4.60 -18.16 -7.77
C LEU A 25 5.18 -18.50 -6.39
N GLU A 26 6.35 -17.93 -6.08
CA GLU A 26 6.91 -18.03 -4.75
C GLU A 26 6.02 -17.24 -3.79
N TYR A 27 5.06 -17.93 -3.20
CA TYR A 27 4.34 -17.40 -2.06
C TYR A 27 5.38 -17.22 -0.94
N THR A 28 5.72 -16.00 -0.64
CA THR A 28 6.58 -15.68 0.51
C THR A 28 5.80 -16.03 1.77
N GLN A 29 6.01 -17.23 2.27
CA GLN A 29 5.19 -17.86 3.31
C GLN A 29 5.17 -17.07 4.62
N GLU A 30 6.25 -16.31 4.91
CA GLU A 30 6.34 -15.53 6.14
C GLU A 30 5.66 -14.17 6.08
N LYS A 31 5.81 -13.44 4.96
CA LYS A 31 5.29 -12.07 4.80
C LYS A 31 4.54 -11.92 3.49
N PRO A 32 3.30 -12.46 3.40
CA PRO A 32 2.51 -12.45 2.17
C PRO A 32 1.90 -11.08 1.86
N TRP A 33 1.99 -10.13 2.78
CA TRP A 33 1.44 -8.80 2.68
C TRP A 33 2.52 -7.73 2.70
N ALA A 34 2.18 -6.58 2.17
CA ALA A 34 2.93 -5.36 2.41
C ALA A 34 1.97 -4.18 2.52
N ILE A 35 2.43 -3.11 3.16
CA ILE A 35 1.73 -1.83 3.19
C ILE A 35 2.60 -0.81 2.45
N VAL A 36 1.99 -0.03 1.57
CA VAL A 36 2.66 1.06 0.87
C VAL A 36 3.13 2.09 1.90
N LYS A 37 4.43 2.42 1.91
CA LYS A 37 5.06 3.32 2.90
C LYS A 37 5.46 4.68 2.33
N LEU A 38 5.35 4.89 1.03
CA LEU A 38 5.55 6.18 0.38
C LEU A 38 4.21 6.90 0.26
N ALA A 39 4.22 8.24 0.28
CA ALA A 39 3.02 9.05 0.08
C ALA A 39 2.26 8.63 -1.18
N LEU A 40 3.00 8.30 -2.24
CA LEU A 40 2.49 7.80 -3.51
C LEU A 40 3.47 6.78 -4.10
N ALA A 41 2.98 5.62 -4.53
CA ALA A 41 3.75 4.61 -5.24
C ALA A 41 3.16 4.35 -6.62
N SER A 42 3.97 4.52 -7.66
CA SER A 42 3.58 4.26 -9.05
C SER A 42 3.77 2.79 -9.38
N HIS A 43 2.73 2.16 -9.89
CA HIS A 43 2.74 0.79 -10.37
C HIS A 43 2.94 0.73 -11.89
N ARG A 44 3.57 -0.32 -12.36
CA ARG A 44 3.91 -0.54 -13.78
C ARG A 44 3.31 -1.85 -14.29
N THR A 45 3.15 -1.93 -15.60
CA THR A 45 2.71 -3.17 -16.29
C THR A 45 3.78 -4.26 -16.30
N ALA A 46 5.05 -3.89 -16.06
CA ALA A 46 6.19 -4.80 -15.92
C ALA A 46 7.21 -4.24 -14.92
N GLY A 47 8.05 -5.10 -14.34
CA GLY A 47 9.06 -4.73 -13.33
C GLY A 47 10.24 -3.92 -13.90
N LYS A 48 9.97 -2.78 -14.51
CA LYS A 48 10.97 -1.83 -15.04
C LYS A 48 10.41 -0.41 -15.09
N HIS A 49 11.24 0.60 -14.88
CA HIS A 49 10.82 2.01 -14.88
C HIS A 49 10.27 2.49 -16.24
N ALA A 50 10.76 1.94 -17.35
CA ALA A 50 10.31 2.29 -18.70
C ALA A 50 8.98 1.64 -19.09
N ALA A 51 8.41 0.73 -18.27
CA ALA A 51 7.10 0.15 -18.55
C ALA A 51 6.00 1.18 -18.35
N GLU A 52 4.87 0.95 -19.02
CA GLU A 52 3.67 1.77 -18.88
C GLU A 52 3.20 1.83 -17.42
N MET A 53 2.71 3.00 -17.00
CA MET A 53 2.11 3.16 -15.68
C MET A 53 0.74 2.48 -15.67
N ALA A 54 0.58 1.49 -14.80
CA ALA A 54 -0.64 0.72 -14.67
C ALA A 54 -1.66 1.36 -13.73
N THR A 55 -1.19 1.76 -12.54
CA THR A 55 -2.00 2.40 -11.49
C THR A 55 -1.07 3.09 -10.48
N GLN A 56 -1.66 3.66 -9.45
CA GLN A 56 -0.95 4.23 -8.31
C GLN A 56 -1.61 3.79 -7.00
N THR A 57 -0.81 3.61 -5.96
CA THR A 57 -1.30 3.40 -4.59
C THR A 57 -0.67 4.41 -3.65
N ILE A 58 -1.35 4.71 -2.57
CA ILE A 58 -0.97 5.71 -1.58
C ILE A 58 -0.57 5.05 -0.26
N MET A 59 0.13 5.80 0.60
CA MET A 59 0.57 5.32 1.92
C MET A 59 -0.59 4.71 2.71
N GLY A 60 -0.32 3.56 3.33
CA GLY A 60 -1.32 2.84 4.12
C GLY A 60 -2.15 1.83 3.32
N THR A 61 -2.04 1.80 1.98
CA THR A 61 -2.72 0.80 1.15
C THR A 61 -2.06 -0.57 1.36
N PRO A 62 -2.80 -1.58 1.82
CA PRO A 62 -2.29 -2.94 1.87
C PRO A 62 -2.31 -3.57 0.49
N VAL A 63 -1.27 -4.33 0.17
CA VAL A 63 -1.17 -5.11 -1.07
C VAL A 63 -0.72 -6.54 -0.75
N LYS A 64 -1.21 -7.49 -1.54
CA LYS A 64 -0.78 -8.88 -1.45
C LYS A 64 0.44 -9.08 -2.34
N ILE A 65 1.53 -9.62 -1.81
CA ILE A 65 2.74 -9.91 -2.56
C ILE A 65 2.55 -11.24 -3.28
N LEU A 66 2.72 -11.25 -4.60
CA LEU A 66 2.63 -12.44 -5.43
C LEU A 66 4.02 -13.01 -5.74
N GLU A 67 4.98 -12.14 -6.09
CA GLU A 67 6.37 -12.52 -6.38
C GLU A 67 7.31 -11.33 -6.27
N TYR A 68 8.60 -11.59 -6.19
CA TYR A 68 9.66 -10.60 -6.35
C TYR A 68 10.41 -10.86 -7.64
N SER A 69 10.78 -9.78 -8.34
CA SER A 69 11.58 -9.80 -9.56
C SER A 69 12.63 -8.67 -9.49
N GLY A 70 13.80 -9.00 -8.97
CA GLY A 70 14.83 -7.99 -8.67
C GLY A 70 14.34 -6.94 -7.68
N ASP A 71 14.44 -5.66 -8.05
CA ASP A 71 14.00 -4.54 -7.22
C ASP A 71 12.49 -4.28 -7.28
N TRP A 72 11.72 -5.14 -7.93
CA TRP A 72 10.28 -5.02 -8.11
C TRP A 72 9.52 -6.11 -7.37
N ALA A 73 8.33 -5.76 -6.89
CA ALA A 73 7.36 -6.70 -6.39
C ALA A 73 6.15 -6.72 -7.33
N ARG A 74 5.71 -7.91 -7.74
CA ARG A 74 4.41 -8.11 -8.35
C ARG A 74 3.40 -8.25 -7.24
N VAL A 75 2.42 -7.36 -7.24
CA VAL A 75 1.44 -7.26 -6.16
C VAL A 75 0.02 -7.26 -6.68
N GLN A 76 -0.92 -7.64 -5.82
CA GLN A 76 -2.34 -7.47 -6.04
C GLN A 76 -2.87 -6.39 -5.09
N GLY A 77 -3.49 -5.35 -5.66
CA GLY A 77 -4.15 -4.27 -4.92
C GLY A 77 -5.46 -4.69 -4.27
N PRO A 78 -6.08 -3.83 -3.43
CA PRO A 78 -7.40 -4.07 -2.85
C PRO A 78 -8.53 -4.16 -3.89
N ASP A 79 -8.33 -3.58 -5.06
CA ASP A 79 -9.19 -3.63 -6.25
C ASP A 79 -8.96 -4.88 -7.12
N GLU A 80 -8.18 -5.83 -6.60
CA GLU A 80 -7.76 -7.07 -7.27
C GLU A 80 -6.84 -6.87 -8.50
N TYR A 81 -6.47 -5.63 -8.82
CA TYR A 81 -5.57 -5.33 -9.93
C TYR A 81 -4.15 -5.82 -9.63
N ILE A 82 -3.54 -6.49 -10.60
CA ILE A 82 -2.18 -7.04 -10.49
C ILE A 82 -1.21 -6.19 -11.30
N SER A 83 -0.14 -5.73 -10.66
CA SER A 83 0.85 -4.84 -11.26
C SER A 83 2.20 -4.96 -10.55
N TYR A 84 3.22 -4.27 -11.07
CA TYR A 84 4.55 -4.22 -10.48
C TYR A 84 4.78 -2.88 -9.79
N VAL A 85 5.34 -2.94 -8.58
CA VAL A 85 5.72 -1.75 -7.80
C VAL A 85 7.16 -1.90 -7.30
N PRO A 86 7.97 -0.83 -7.21
CA PRO A 86 9.30 -0.92 -6.62
C PRO A 86 9.24 -1.48 -5.20
N SER A 87 10.05 -2.48 -4.89
CA SER A 87 10.03 -3.17 -3.59
C SER A 87 10.34 -2.23 -2.41
N ASN A 88 11.14 -1.17 -2.66
CA ASN A 88 11.45 -0.16 -1.66
C ASN A 88 10.26 0.75 -1.30
N SER A 89 9.18 0.74 -2.08
CA SER A 89 7.93 1.45 -1.76
C SER A 89 7.07 0.73 -0.72
N LEU A 90 7.46 -0.50 -0.35
CA LEU A 90 6.66 -1.40 0.45
C LEU A 90 7.31 -1.67 1.82
N HIS A 91 6.46 -1.77 2.84
CA HIS A 91 6.80 -2.36 4.13
C HIS A 91 6.17 -3.76 4.22
N LYS A 92 7.01 -4.80 4.26
CA LYS A 92 6.59 -6.21 4.25
C LYS A 92 6.10 -6.63 5.62
N ILE A 93 4.94 -7.25 5.68
CA ILE A 93 4.31 -7.67 6.94
C ILE A 93 3.79 -9.11 6.85
N THR A 94 3.70 -9.74 7.99
CA THR A 94 3.07 -11.05 8.19
C THR A 94 1.54 -10.94 8.13
N GLN A 95 0.85 -12.06 8.08
CA GLN A 95 -0.61 -12.09 8.21
C GLN A 95 -1.08 -11.51 9.56
N ILE A 96 -0.36 -11.77 10.63
CA ILE A 96 -0.69 -11.26 11.97
C ILE A 96 -0.57 -9.73 12.01
N GLU A 97 0.51 -9.16 11.48
CA GLU A 97 0.72 -7.71 11.40
C GLU A 97 -0.32 -7.03 10.50
N PHE A 98 -0.73 -7.70 9.40
CA PHE A 98 -1.82 -7.23 8.55
C PHE A 98 -3.16 -7.14 9.30
N ASP A 99 -3.49 -8.17 10.08
CA ASP A 99 -4.71 -8.19 10.89
C ASP A 99 -4.67 -7.13 12.00
N GLN A 100 -3.49 -6.89 12.59
CA GLN A 100 -3.26 -5.82 13.56
C GLN A 100 -3.42 -4.45 12.92
N TRP A 101 -2.83 -4.22 11.73
CA TRP A 101 -3.00 -3.00 10.95
C TRP A 101 -4.47 -2.71 10.69
N ARG A 102 -5.23 -3.69 10.27
CA ARG A 102 -6.68 -3.52 9.99
C ARG A 102 -7.51 -3.15 11.22
N LYS A 103 -7.11 -3.62 12.40
CA LYS A 103 -7.81 -3.38 13.67
C LYS A 103 -7.31 -2.13 14.41
N SER A 104 -6.18 -1.57 14.01
CA SER A 104 -5.60 -0.42 14.68
C SER A 104 -6.42 0.85 14.47
N LYS A 105 -6.33 1.79 15.41
CA LYS A 105 -6.85 3.14 15.21
C LYS A 105 -6.00 3.86 14.18
N ARG A 106 -6.62 4.36 13.13
CA ARG A 106 -5.94 5.00 12.00
C ARG A 106 -6.58 6.33 11.68
N TYR A 107 -5.76 7.20 11.12
CA TYR A 107 -6.16 8.50 10.58
C TYR A 107 -5.94 8.53 9.08
N ILE A 108 -6.83 9.22 8.38
CA ILE A 108 -6.72 9.51 6.95
C ILE A 108 -6.40 10.99 6.76
N VAL A 109 -5.46 11.28 5.86
CA VAL A 109 -5.15 12.65 5.45
C VAL A 109 -6.27 13.20 4.58
N THR A 110 -6.82 14.35 4.97
CA THR A 110 -7.92 15.03 4.26
C THR A 110 -7.47 16.29 3.54
N SER A 111 -6.31 16.84 3.89
CA SER A 111 -5.66 17.91 3.14
C SER A 111 -5.08 17.40 1.84
N TYR A 112 -5.10 18.23 0.78
CA TYR A 112 -4.53 17.90 -0.52
C TYR A 112 -3.07 17.45 -0.42
N GLN A 113 -2.27 18.20 0.34
CA GLN A 113 -0.88 17.90 0.64
C GLN A 113 -0.54 18.45 2.04
N THR A 114 0.20 17.67 2.82
CA THR A 114 0.75 18.08 4.10
C THR A 114 2.03 17.31 4.40
N ARG A 115 2.54 17.40 5.61
CA ARG A 115 3.77 16.73 6.06
C ARG A 115 3.58 16.13 7.44
N LEU A 116 4.18 14.96 7.65
CA LEU A 116 4.45 14.44 8.97
C LEU A 116 5.76 15.10 9.45
N VAL A 117 5.75 15.80 10.57
CA VAL A 117 6.90 16.55 11.11
C VAL A 117 7.39 15.92 12.42
N GLU A 118 8.68 16.14 12.76
CA GLU A 118 9.29 15.53 13.96
C GLU A 118 8.62 15.98 15.26
N GLU A 119 8.24 17.25 15.36
CA GLU A 119 7.58 17.86 16.49
C GLU A 119 6.50 18.84 16.03
N PRO A 120 5.48 19.17 16.87
CA PRO A 120 4.47 20.19 16.55
C PRO A 120 5.10 21.50 16.11
N ASN A 121 4.64 22.05 14.99
CA ASN A 121 5.14 23.28 14.37
C ASN A 121 6.62 23.26 13.94
N SER A 122 7.22 22.09 13.81
CA SER A 122 8.60 21.94 13.30
C SER A 122 8.64 22.04 11.77
N ASP A 123 9.74 22.60 11.25
CA ASP A 123 10.04 22.55 9.81
C ASP A 123 10.71 21.24 9.37
N LYS A 124 11.10 20.39 10.33
CA LYS A 124 11.73 19.11 10.05
C LYS A 124 10.71 18.06 9.63
N THR A 125 10.76 17.71 8.36
CA THR A 125 9.86 16.76 7.74
C THR A 125 10.33 15.32 7.95
N VAL A 126 9.46 14.46 8.47
CA VAL A 126 9.65 13.00 8.52
C VAL A 126 9.28 12.38 7.16
N THR A 127 8.14 12.80 6.60
CA THR A 127 7.69 12.38 5.27
C THR A 127 6.60 13.31 4.74
N ASP A 128 6.50 13.42 3.42
CA ASP A 128 5.37 14.07 2.77
C ASP A 128 4.12 13.19 2.90
N LEU A 129 2.96 13.86 2.93
CA LEU A 129 1.65 13.21 2.97
C LEU A 129 0.75 13.84 1.91
N VAL A 130 -0.08 13.01 1.29
CA VAL A 130 -1.11 13.44 0.33
C VAL A 130 -2.48 12.98 0.78
N MET A 131 -3.53 13.59 0.26
CA MET A 131 -4.92 13.21 0.52
C MET A 131 -5.13 11.70 0.33
N GLY A 132 -5.77 11.08 1.31
CA GLY A 132 -6.04 9.64 1.32
C GLY A 132 -4.95 8.80 2.01
N ASN A 133 -3.76 9.34 2.31
CA ASN A 133 -2.76 8.60 3.08
C ASN A 133 -3.33 8.16 4.43
N ILE A 134 -3.03 6.92 4.83
CA ILE A 134 -3.52 6.32 6.07
C ILE A 134 -2.33 5.97 6.97
N LEU A 135 -2.37 6.46 8.22
CA LEU A 135 -1.35 6.25 9.22
C LEU A 135 -1.99 5.74 10.52
N GLN A 136 -1.21 5.07 11.38
CA GLN A 136 -1.69 4.61 12.68
C GLN A 136 -1.57 5.71 13.73
N LEU A 137 -2.55 5.77 14.62
CA LEU A 137 -2.53 6.66 15.78
C LEU A 137 -1.53 6.12 16.84
N VAL A 138 -0.63 6.97 17.27
CA VAL A 138 0.24 6.78 18.45
C VAL A 138 -0.33 7.51 19.65
N ALA A 139 -0.60 8.81 19.50
CA ALA A 139 -1.15 9.65 20.59
C ALA A 139 -2.01 10.78 20.03
N ASP A 140 -2.94 11.25 20.85
CA ASP A 140 -3.76 12.43 20.58
C ASP A 140 -3.26 13.57 21.49
N GLU A 141 -2.70 14.62 20.91
CA GLU A 141 -2.01 15.69 21.65
C GLU A 141 -2.54 17.08 21.28
N GLY A 142 -3.69 17.43 21.84
CA GLY A 142 -4.28 18.77 21.70
C GLY A 142 -4.66 19.10 20.24
N ALA A 143 -3.99 20.07 19.62
CA ALA A 143 -4.23 20.46 18.24
C ALA A 143 -3.56 19.52 17.21
N PHE A 144 -2.69 18.62 17.65
CA PHE A 144 -1.94 17.68 16.83
C PHE A 144 -2.29 16.24 17.18
N VAL A 145 -2.02 15.34 16.24
CA VAL A 145 -1.98 13.89 16.48
C VAL A 145 -0.59 13.39 16.16
N LYS A 146 -0.07 12.51 17.02
CA LYS A 146 1.15 11.76 16.75
C LYS A 146 0.77 10.49 16.01
N LEU A 147 1.30 10.33 14.80
CA LEU A 147 1.02 9.20 13.93
C LEU A 147 2.31 8.45 13.60
N THR A 148 2.16 7.18 13.24
CA THR A 148 3.26 6.37 12.71
C THR A 148 2.94 5.89 11.29
N THR A 149 3.96 5.96 10.44
CA THR A 149 3.93 5.41 9.07
C THR A 149 3.99 3.87 9.11
N PRO A 150 3.64 3.18 8.02
CA PRO A 150 3.72 1.71 7.94
C PRO A 150 5.09 1.14 8.26
N ASP A 151 6.18 1.88 8.01
CA ASP A 151 7.55 1.46 8.28
C ASP A 151 8.09 1.96 9.64
N GLY A 152 7.22 2.48 10.52
CA GLY A 152 7.53 2.81 11.91
C GLY A 152 8.13 4.19 12.16
N ARG A 153 8.18 5.09 11.15
CA ARG A 153 8.58 6.48 11.37
C ARG A 153 7.43 7.23 12.04
N GLU A 154 7.71 7.90 13.14
CA GLU A 154 6.72 8.65 13.90
C GLU A 154 6.85 10.15 13.67
N GLY A 155 5.75 10.87 13.83
CA GLY A 155 5.72 12.32 13.76
C GLY A 155 4.32 12.87 14.02
N TYR A 156 4.21 14.17 13.86
CA TYR A 156 3.02 14.96 14.18
C TYR A 156 2.39 15.55 12.93
N VAL A 157 1.06 15.63 12.94
CA VAL A 157 0.27 16.34 11.93
C VAL A 157 -0.88 17.09 12.62
N SER A 158 -1.29 18.24 12.08
CA SER A 158 -2.43 18.99 12.61
C SER A 158 -3.73 18.20 12.47
N LYS A 159 -4.60 18.26 13.47
CA LYS A 159 -5.95 17.65 13.42
C LYS A 159 -6.84 18.26 12.34
N GLU A 160 -6.54 19.46 11.87
CA GLU A 160 -7.28 20.09 10.76
C GLU A 160 -7.01 19.39 9.42
N GLU A 161 -5.89 18.67 9.31
CA GLU A 161 -5.42 18.04 8.07
C GLU A 161 -5.72 16.56 7.98
N VAL A 162 -6.23 15.95 9.07
CA VAL A 162 -6.51 14.52 9.16
C VAL A 162 -7.83 14.27 9.88
N LYS A 163 -8.41 13.10 9.66
CA LYS A 163 -9.60 12.61 10.39
C LYS A 163 -9.39 11.16 10.82
N PRO A 164 -10.02 10.72 11.94
CA PRO A 164 -10.11 9.29 12.22
C PRO A 164 -10.72 8.56 11.03
N LEU A 165 -10.09 7.46 10.60
CA LEU A 165 -10.51 6.72 9.41
C LEU A 165 -11.95 6.22 9.50
N GLU A 166 -12.38 5.77 10.69
CA GLU A 166 -13.75 5.31 10.95
C GLU A 166 -14.76 6.44 10.68
N THR A 167 -14.51 7.64 11.25
CA THR A 167 -15.39 8.80 11.03
C THR A 167 -15.42 9.25 9.57
N TRP A 168 -14.30 9.11 8.85
CA TRP A 168 -14.25 9.46 7.43
C TRP A 168 -15.03 8.44 6.59
N ALA A 169 -14.97 7.15 6.94
CA ALA A 169 -15.66 6.08 6.22
C ALA A 169 -17.20 6.16 6.34
N ASP A 170 -17.70 6.78 7.42
CA ASP A 170 -19.13 6.98 7.67
C ASP A 170 -19.71 8.23 6.97
N GLN A 171 -18.90 8.97 6.18
CA GLN A 171 -19.39 10.16 5.47
C GLN A 171 -20.38 9.77 4.38
N THR A 172 -21.46 10.57 4.30
CA THR A 172 -22.41 10.50 3.18
C THR A 172 -21.82 11.10 1.92
N PHE A 173 -22.33 10.70 0.77
CA PHE A 173 -21.95 11.26 -0.51
C PHE A 173 -22.17 12.78 -0.53
N ASP A 174 -21.11 13.52 -0.86
CA ASP A 174 -21.11 14.99 -0.97
C ASP A 174 -20.54 15.40 -2.34
N ALA A 175 -21.47 15.69 -3.28
CA ALA A 175 -21.13 16.09 -4.65
C ALA A 175 -20.38 17.43 -4.70
N GLU A 176 -20.70 18.36 -3.81
CA GLU A 176 -20.06 19.69 -3.75
C GLU A 176 -18.61 19.55 -3.29
N PHE A 177 -18.38 18.76 -2.25
CA PHE A 177 -17.01 18.46 -1.78
C PHE A 177 -16.18 17.80 -2.88
N ILE A 178 -16.70 16.78 -3.57
CA ILE A 178 -16.00 16.09 -4.66
C ILE A 178 -15.65 17.06 -5.78
N THR A 179 -16.60 17.88 -6.20
CA THR A 179 -16.41 18.87 -7.26
C THR A 179 -15.35 19.91 -6.85
N LYS A 180 -15.40 20.39 -5.61
CA LYS A 180 -14.41 21.34 -5.07
C LYS A 180 -12.99 20.76 -5.04
N VAL A 181 -12.83 19.48 -4.65
CA VAL A 181 -11.53 18.80 -4.69
C VAL A 181 -11.05 18.65 -6.13
N ALA A 182 -11.91 18.22 -7.05
CA ALA A 182 -11.55 18.06 -8.47
C ALA A 182 -11.11 19.39 -9.11
N HIS A 183 -11.78 20.50 -8.83
CA HIS A 183 -11.41 21.82 -9.35
C HIS A 183 -10.01 22.28 -8.93
N ARG A 184 -9.53 21.87 -7.76
CA ARG A 184 -8.16 22.17 -7.33
C ARG A 184 -7.07 21.50 -8.17
N LEU A 185 -7.44 20.45 -8.92
CA LEU A 185 -6.53 19.68 -9.76
C LEU A 185 -6.53 20.13 -11.23
N MET A 186 -7.39 21.08 -11.58
CA MET A 186 -7.54 21.54 -12.96
C MET A 186 -6.61 22.70 -13.33
N GLY A 187 -5.85 23.26 -12.40
CA GLY A 187 -4.89 24.34 -12.60
C GLY A 187 -5.54 25.72 -12.53
#